data_f76994070d644cea525d83a08170a6c2
#
_entry.id   f76994070d644cea525d83a08170a6c2
#
_cell.length_a   1.000
_cell.length_b   1.000
_cell.length_c   1.000
_cell.angle_alpha   90.00
_cell.angle_beta   90.00
_cell.angle_gamma   90.00
#
_symmetry.space_group_name_H-M   'P 1'
#
loop_
_entity.id
_entity.type
_entity.pdbx_description
1 polymer ?
#
loop_
_entity_poly.entity_id
_entity_poly.type
_entity_poly.pdbx_seq_one_letter_code
_entity_poly.pdbx_strand_id
1 'polypeptide(L)'
;MRRIVALFLMLVSGWAAAQSFPAKPIRMLVGFSPGGAPDIIARLLGIRLQEGLGQAIVIENRPGASGNIAAEVTAKAAADGYTVLMGNVSLTISAHTQPKPPFDVAQDLDPVGMVASLPLMLVVNTSVPANSLKELIDYARARPGTLNYASVGHGSAHHLSGELLSSLAGARMVHVPYKGGGAAIQALLAQEAHLLFLTPLALAPHIKAGKMKAIGVTSNKRTPVAPDVPTLAEAGLSGFDVDNWHTVFAPRGTPRDIVERLNGELNKVFHQ
;
A
#
# COMPACT_ATOMS: atom_id res chain seq x y z
N MET A 1 51.16 -33.98 -22.24
CA MET A 1 50.42 -33.78 -21.00
C MET A 1 49.92 -32.37 -20.79
N ARG A 2 50.71 -31.30 -20.87
CA ARG A 2 50.26 -29.90 -20.67
C ARG A 2 49.10 -29.44 -21.56
N ARG A 3 49.03 -29.87 -22.84
CA ARG A 3 47.96 -29.50 -23.79
C ARG A 3 46.63 -30.21 -23.51
N ILE A 4 46.66 -31.43 -22.97
CA ILE A 4 45.45 -32.21 -22.61
C ILE A 4 44.81 -31.65 -21.35
N VAL A 5 45.60 -31.18 -20.37
CA VAL A 5 45.12 -30.54 -19.16
C VAL A 5 44.46 -29.20 -19.48
N ALA A 6 44.99 -28.42 -20.42
CA ALA A 6 44.38 -27.14 -20.84
C ALA A 6 43.02 -27.35 -21.55
N LEU A 7 42.87 -28.42 -22.33
CA LEU A 7 41.61 -28.76 -23.00
C LEU A 7 40.55 -29.23 -22.02
N PHE A 8 40.93 -29.93 -20.95
CA PHE A 8 40.03 -30.40 -19.89
C PHE A 8 39.52 -29.24 -19.00
N LEU A 9 40.37 -28.24 -18.73
CA LEU A 9 40.00 -27.02 -18.00
C LEU A 9 39.03 -26.13 -18.80
N MET A 10 39.08 -26.10 -20.13
CA MET A 10 38.12 -25.38 -20.98
C MET A 10 36.74 -26.07 -21.05
N LEU A 11 36.68 -27.39 -20.90
CA LEU A 11 35.40 -28.13 -20.92
C LEU A 11 34.63 -28.06 -19.61
N VAL A 12 35.28 -27.76 -18.48
CA VAL A 12 34.61 -27.59 -17.17
C VAL A 12 34.03 -26.21 -16.98
N SER A 13 34.47 -25.20 -17.75
CA SER A 13 33.97 -23.83 -17.68
C SER A 13 32.58 -23.63 -18.33
N GLY A 14 32.03 -24.63 -18.98
CA GLY A 14 30.78 -24.55 -19.76
C GLY A 14 29.50 -24.84 -18.99
N TRP A 15 29.56 -25.26 -17.73
CA TRP A 15 28.37 -25.63 -16.94
C TRP A 15 28.10 -24.70 -15.77
N ALA A 16 28.37 -23.42 -15.90
CA ALA A 16 27.61 -22.45 -15.15
C ALA A 16 26.21 -22.40 -15.78
N ALA A 17 25.40 -23.44 -15.56
CA ALA A 17 23.98 -23.38 -15.86
C ALA A 17 23.44 -22.12 -15.21
N ALA A 18 23.07 -21.12 -15.98
CA ALA A 18 22.39 -19.93 -15.48
C ALA A 18 21.18 -20.46 -14.71
N GLN A 19 21.23 -20.43 -13.38
CA GLN A 19 20.13 -20.87 -12.54
C GLN A 19 18.93 -20.04 -12.97
N SER A 20 17.89 -20.71 -13.46
CA SER A 20 16.67 -20.03 -13.90
C SER A 20 16.09 -19.24 -12.71
N PHE A 21 15.86 -17.95 -12.90
CA PHE A 21 15.19 -17.13 -11.90
C PHE A 21 13.73 -17.56 -11.73
N PRO A 22 13.25 -17.68 -10.47
CA PRO A 22 13.96 -17.61 -9.20
C PRO A 22 14.51 -18.97 -8.73
N ALA A 23 15.73 -19.02 -8.15
CA ALA A 23 16.35 -20.21 -7.58
C ALA A 23 16.30 -20.23 -6.02
N LYS A 24 15.83 -19.15 -5.39
CA LYS A 24 15.71 -18.97 -3.93
C LYS A 24 14.49 -18.13 -3.60
N PRO A 25 14.02 -18.08 -2.34
CA PRO A 25 12.91 -17.24 -1.94
C PRO A 25 13.10 -15.76 -2.30
N ILE A 26 11.99 -15.10 -2.67
CA ILE A 26 11.93 -13.66 -2.97
C ILE A 26 11.40 -12.93 -1.74
N ARG A 27 12.07 -11.86 -1.31
CA ARG A 27 11.61 -10.97 -0.24
C ARG A 27 10.73 -9.89 -0.81
N MET A 28 9.49 -9.78 -0.32
CA MET A 28 8.59 -8.67 -0.64
C MET A 28 8.47 -7.76 0.58
N LEU A 29 9.07 -6.57 0.48
CA LEU A 29 9.01 -5.56 1.53
C LEU A 29 7.68 -4.83 1.50
N VAL A 30 7.11 -4.59 2.67
CA VAL A 30 5.85 -3.83 2.86
C VAL A 30 6.11 -2.68 3.81
N GLY A 31 5.93 -1.44 3.34
CA GLY A 31 6.28 -0.21 4.08
C GLY A 31 5.33 0.19 5.21
N PHE A 32 4.42 -0.73 5.62
CA PHE A 32 3.36 -0.45 6.59
C PHE A 32 3.23 -1.60 7.60
N SER A 33 2.62 -1.30 8.77
CA SER A 33 2.35 -2.33 9.78
C SER A 33 1.40 -3.41 9.25
N PRO A 34 1.49 -4.65 9.78
CA PRO A 34 0.58 -5.73 9.42
C PRO A 34 -0.91 -5.34 9.56
N GLY A 35 -1.77 -5.97 8.74
CA GLY A 35 -3.22 -5.77 8.76
C GLY A 35 -3.73 -4.57 7.95
N GLY A 36 -2.86 -3.77 7.36
CA GLY A 36 -3.23 -2.77 6.35
C GLY A 36 -3.36 -3.38 4.95
N ALA A 37 -3.97 -2.64 4.01
CA ALA A 37 -4.18 -3.15 2.64
C ALA A 37 -2.90 -3.62 1.95
N PRO A 38 -1.75 -2.91 2.00
CA PRO A 38 -0.52 -3.40 1.37
C PRO A 38 -0.07 -4.76 1.91
N ASP A 39 -0.23 -5.00 3.21
CA ASP A 39 0.13 -6.28 3.85
C ASP A 39 -0.82 -7.40 3.44
N ILE A 40 -2.13 -7.14 3.45
CA ILE A 40 -3.15 -8.11 3.03
C ILE A 40 -2.94 -8.49 1.56
N ILE A 41 -2.77 -7.50 0.68
CA ILE A 41 -2.54 -7.72 -0.75
C ILE A 41 -1.23 -8.50 -0.96
N ALA A 42 -0.14 -8.12 -0.30
CA ALA A 42 1.14 -8.79 -0.42
C ALA A 42 1.07 -10.27 -0.02
N ARG A 43 0.35 -10.60 1.06
CA ARG A 43 0.17 -12.00 1.51
C ARG A 43 -0.69 -12.81 0.55
N LEU A 44 -1.78 -12.25 0.03
CA LEU A 44 -2.62 -12.92 -0.97
C LEU A 44 -1.85 -13.15 -2.27
N LEU A 45 -1.13 -12.14 -2.76
CA LEU A 45 -0.25 -12.27 -3.94
C LEU A 45 0.87 -13.27 -3.70
N GLY A 46 1.48 -13.25 -2.51
CA GLY A 46 2.59 -14.14 -2.17
C GLY A 46 2.26 -15.62 -2.35
N ILE A 47 1.04 -16.02 -1.96
CA ILE A 47 0.54 -17.39 -2.15
C ILE A 47 0.47 -17.74 -3.65
N ARG A 48 -0.12 -16.87 -4.46
CA ARG A 48 -0.29 -17.10 -5.90
C ARG A 48 1.03 -17.03 -6.68
N LEU A 49 1.87 -16.05 -6.34
CA LEU A 49 3.19 -15.93 -6.95
C LEU A 49 4.09 -17.14 -6.65
N GLN A 50 3.98 -17.71 -5.45
CA GLN A 50 4.72 -18.94 -5.09
C GLN A 50 4.32 -20.11 -5.99
N GLU A 51 3.03 -20.26 -6.31
CA GLU A 51 2.53 -21.30 -7.22
C GLU A 51 3.15 -21.15 -8.62
N GLY A 52 3.22 -19.93 -9.16
CA GLY A 52 3.74 -19.65 -10.50
C GLY A 52 5.27 -19.61 -10.61
N LEU A 53 5.94 -19.15 -9.58
CA LEU A 53 7.40 -18.98 -9.55
C LEU A 53 8.14 -20.22 -8.98
N GLY A 54 7.43 -21.11 -8.26
CA GLY A 54 8.04 -22.27 -7.62
C GLY A 54 8.93 -21.95 -6.43
N GLN A 55 8.93 -20.70 -5.94
CA GLN A 55 9.72 -20.22 -4.82
C GLN A 55 8.87 -19.38 -3.85
N ALA A 56 9.16 -19.49 -2.56
CA ALA A 56 8.44 -18.77 -1.53
C ALA A 56 8.58 -17.25 -1.67
N ILE A 57 7.47 -16.53 -1.44
CA ILE A 57 7.46 -15.07 -1.30
C ILE A 57 7.41 -14.74 0.19
N VAL A 58 8.51 -14.22 0.72
CA VAL A 58 8.65 -13.88 2.14
C VAL A 58 8.21 -12.42 2.33
N ILE A 59 7.07 -12.22 2.97
CA ILE A 59 6.54 -10.88 3.26
C ILE A 59 7.23 -10.32 4.52
N GLU A 60 7.86 -9.15 4.38
CA GLU A 60 8.59 -8.48 5.45
C GLU A 60 8.06 -7.06 5.65
N ASN A 61 7.43 -6.80 6.80
CA ASN A 61 6.93 -5.47 7.13
C ASN A 61 8.06 -4.58 7.66
N ARG A 62 8.31 -3.44 6.98
CA ARG A 62 9.27 -2.38 7.35
C ARG A 62 8.54 -1.03 7.45
N PRO A 63 7.72 -0.82 8.49
CA PRO A 63 6.87 0.35 8.57
C PRO A 63 7.65 1.62 8.90
N GLY A 64 7.15 2.76 8.39
CA GLY A 64 7.64 4.09 8.73
C GLY A 64 7.74 5.03 7.54
N ALA A 65 7.70 6.34 7.82
CA ALA A 65 7.78 7.44 6.84
C ALA A 65 6.86 7.23 5.61
N SER A 66 5.60 6.80 5.84
CA SER A 66 4.60 6.53 4.76
C SER A 66 5.06 5.49 3.73
N GLY A 67 5.90 4.53 4.13
CA GLY A 67 6.45 3.48 3.28
C GLY A 67 7.86 3.75 2.75
N ASN A 68 8.38 4.95 2.93
CA ASN A 68 9.68 5.35 2.39
C ASN A 68 10.85 4.53 2.96
N ILE A 69 10.76 4.02 4.22
CA ILE A 69 11.81 3.16 4.79
C ILE A 69 11.95 1.87 3.99
N ALA A 70 10.84 1.20 3.67
CA ALA A 70 10.86 -0.02 2.87
C ALA A 70 11.32 0.25 1.42
N ALA A 71 10.89 1.39 0.86
CA ALA A 71 11.28 1.80 -0.49
C ALA A 71 12.78 2.07 -0.60
N GLU A 72 13.38 2.76 0.38
CA GLU A 72 14.82 3.01 0.45
C GLU A 72 15.61 1.69 0.55
N VAL A 73 15.17 0.74 1.40
CA VAL A 73 15.82 -0.57 1.52
C VAL A 73 15.73 -1.33 0.18
N THR A 74 14.60 -1.23 -0.53
CA THR A 74 14.46 -1.86 -1.85
C THR A 74 15.35 -1.18 -2.89
N ALA A 75 15.35 0.14 -2.96
CA ALA A 75 16.16 0.91 -3.90
C ALA A 75 17.67 0.62 -3.78
N LYS A 76 18.13 0.34 -2.55
CA LYS A 76 19.53 -0.01 -2.26
C LYS A 76 19.83 -1.51 -2.31
N ALA A 77 18.85 -2.37 -2.57
CA ALA A 77 19.05 -3.80 -2.71
C ALA A 77 19.71 -4.16 -4.04
N ALA A 78 20.24 -5.38 -4.14
CA ALA A 78 20.75 -5.89 -5.41
C ALA A 78 19.65 -5.95 -6.46
N ALA A 79 19.94 -5.52 -7.68
CA ALA A 79 19.00 -5.53 -8.80
C ALA A 79 18.93 -6.95 -9.45
N ASP A 80 18.67 -7.97 -8.62
CA ASP A 80 18.66 -9.39 -8.99
C ASP A 80 17.24 -10.03 -8.91
N GLY A 81 16.20 -9.24 -8.62
CA GLY A 81 14.82 -9.66 -8.54
C GLY A 81 14.43 -10.36 -7.21
N TYR A 82 15.36 -10.60 -6.29
CA TYR A 82 15.08 -11.28 -5.01
C TYR A 82 14.65 -10.36 -3.88
N THR A 83 14.65 -9.05 -4.12
CA THR A 83 14.02 -8.08 -3.22
C THR A 83 13.08 -7.20 -4.03
N VAL A 84 11.80 -7.20 -3.68
CA VAL A 84 10.77 -6.38 -4.31
C VAL A 84 10.01 -5.60 -3.26
N LEU A 85 9.33 -4.54 -3.65
CA LEU A 85 8.54 -3.68 -2.77
C LEU A 85 7.05 -3.75 -3.15
N MET A 86 6.18 -3.96 -2.20
CA MET A 86 4.78 -3.60 -2.30
C MET A 86 4.63 -2.12 -1.96
N GLY A 87 4.67 -1.28 -2.99
CA GLY A 87 4.48 0.17 -2.88
C GLY A 87 3.04 0.59 -3.11
N ASN A 88 2.76 1.85 -2.81
CA ASN A 88 1.46 2.48 -3.08
C ASN A 88 1.62 3.97 -3.40
N VAL A 89 0.51 4.65 -3.67
CA VAL A 89 0.46 6.08 -4.03
C VAL A 89 1.19 7.00 -3.03
N SER A 90 1.30 6.60 -1.75
CA SER A 90 2.00 7.42 -0.75
C SER A 90 3.47 7.67 -1.09
N LEU A 91 4.12 6.77 -1.85
CA LEU A 91 5.51 6.97 -2.28
C LEU A 91 5.64 8.18 -3.22
N THR A 92 4.73 8.33 -4.19
CA THR A 92 4.74 9.47 -5.11
C THR A 92 4.32 10.77 -4.42
N ILE A 93 3.33 10.71 -3.52
CA ILE A 93 2.89 11.86 -2.72
C ILE A 93 4.03 12.34 -1.81
N SER A 94 4.70 11.43 -1.10
CA SER A 94 5.75 11.78 -0.14
C SER A 94 6.96 12.45 -0.80
N ALA A 95 7.25 12.13 -2.06
CA ALA A 95 8.30 12.79 -2.83
C ALA A 95 8.08 14.32 -2.98
N HIS A 96 6.82 14.77 -2.89
CA HIS A 96 6.44 16.18 -3.04
C HIS A 96 6.05 16.86 -1.73
N THR A 97 5.75 16.10 -0.68
CA THR A 97 5.20 16.63 0.59
C THR A 97 6.14 16.50 1.77
N GLN A 98 7.24 15.76 1.64
CA GLN A 98 8.22 15.56 2.69
C GLN A 98 9.58 16.16 2.31
N PRO A 99 10.46 16.45 3.30
CA PRO A 99 11.85 16.75 3.01
C PRO A 99 12.46 15.63 2.15
N LYS A 100 13.36 16.00 1.23
CA LYS A 100 13.92 15.12 0.20
C LYS A 100 14.20 13.70 0.75
N PRO A 101 13.48 12.68 0.30
CA PRO A 101 13.75 11.31 0.74
C PRO A 101 15.13 10.87 0.24
N PRO A 102 15.76 9.87 0.90
CA PRO A 102 17.09 9.39 0.53
C PRO A 102 17.08 8.52 -0.76
N PHE A 103 15.98 8.47 -1.49
CA PHE A 103 15.79 7.79 -2.77
C PHE A 103 14.79 8.57 -3.62
N ASP A 104 14.80 8.32 -4.94
CA ASP A 104 13.84 8.85 -5.92
C ASP A 104 13.05 7.68 -6.51
N VAL A 105 11.72 7.69 -6.32
CA VAL A 105 10.84 6.60 -6.79
C VAL A 105 10.98 6.38 -8.30
N ALA A 106 11.13 7.43 -9.09
CA ALA A 106 11.20 7.35 -10.55
C ALA A 106 12.58 6.93 -11.07
N GLN A 107 13.64 7.16 -10.29
CA GLN A 107 15.03 6.89 -10.70
C GLN A 107 15.59 5.61 -10.08
N ASP A 108 15.16 5.24 -8.87
CA ASP A 108 15.77 4.16 -8.10
C ASP A 108 14.92 2.87 -8.06
N LEU A 109 13.67 2.93 -8.57
CA LEU A 109 12.77 1.78 -8.62
C LEU A 109 12.21 1.58 -10.04
N ASP A 110 12.12 0.32 -10.45
CA ASP A 110 11.44 -0.09 -11.68
C ASP A 110 10.06 -0.69 -11.33
N PRO A 111 8.94 -0.20 -11.92
CA PRO A 111 7.63 -0.80 -11.69
C PRO A 111 7.56 -2.18 -12.36
N VAL A 112 7.19 -3.19 -11.60
CA VAL A 112 6.94 -4.55 -12.10
C VAL A 112 5.50 -4.69 -12.59
N GLY A 113 4.53 -4.21 -11.80
CA GLY A 113 3.12 -4.25 -12.19
C GLY A 113 2.20 -3.68 -11.11
N MET A 114 1.15 -3.00 -11.55
CA MET A 114 0.07 -2.54 -10.66
C MET A 114 -0.80 -3.75 -10.28
N VAL A 115 -1.09 -3.88 -8.99
CA VAL A 115 -1.80 -5.06 -8.45
C VAL A 115 -3.19 -4.74 -7.92
N ALA A 116 -3.45 -3.49 -7.59
CA ALA A 116 -4.78 -3.04 -7.17
C ALA A 116 -4.88 -1.51 -7.27
N SER A 117 -6.08 -1.01 -7.54
CA SER A 117 -6.47 0.37 -7.27
C SER A 117 -7.80 0.33 -6.51
N LEU A 118 -7.81 0.88 -5.31
CA LEU A 118 -8.93 0.81 -4.39
C LEU A 118 -9.23 2.21 -3.85
N PRO A 119 -10.51 2.62 -3.77
CA PRO A 119 -10.84 3.83 -3.06
C PRO A 119 -10.49 3.69 -1.57
N LEU A 120 -10.37 4.81 -0.90
CA LEU A 120 -10.42 4.84 0.55
C LEU A 120 -11.89 4.95 1.00
N MET A 121 -12.15 4.53 2.22
CA MET A 121 -13.45 4.66 2.89
C MET A 121 -13.25 5.48 4.16
N LEU A 122 -14.05 6.51 4.33
CA LEU A 122 -14.17 7.25 5.57
C LEU A 122 -14.99 6.44 6.56
N VAL A 123 -14.41 6.14 7.70
CA VAL A 123 -15.11 5.53 8.84
C VAL A 123 -14.95 6.38 10.07
N VAL A 124 -15.92 6.28 10.99
CA VAL A 124 -15.87 6.92 12.30
C VAL A 124 -16.00 5.89 13.41
N ASN A 125 -15.39 6.19 14.57
CA ASN A 125 -15.61 5.42 15.79
C ASN A 125 -17.10 5.52 16.21
N THR A 126 -17.62 4.49 16.85
CA THR A 126 -19.03 4.44 17.30
C THR A 126 -19.37 5.50 18.35
N SER A 127 -18.38 6.05 19.06
CA SER A 127 -18.56 7.16 20.02
C SER A 127 -18.87 8.50 19.33
N VAL A 128 -18.52 8.66 18.05
CA VAL A 128 -18.87 9.86 17.28
C VAL A 128 -20.36 9.83 16.94
N PRO A 129 -21.17 10.83 17.36
CA PRO A 129 -22.61 10.85 17.13
C PRO A 129 -22.95 11.31 15.70
N ALA A 130 -22.42 10.60 14.70
CA ALA A 130 -22.66 10.85 13.28
C ALA A 130 -22.84 9.51 12.55
N ASN A 131 -23.88 9.42 11.71
CA ASN A 131 -24.20 8.27 10.86
C ASN A 131 -24.18 8.63 9.36
N SER A 132 -23.95 9.89 9.06
CA SER A 132 -23.86 10.44 7.71
C SER A 132 -22.72 11.45 7.61
N LEU A 133 -22.29 11.74 6.38
CA LEU A 133 -21.27 12.77 6.13
C LEU A 133 -21.76 14.15 6.62
N LYS A 134 -23.02 14.48 6.38
CA LYS A 134 -23.59 15.74 6.85
C LYS A 134 -23.50 15.87 8.38
N GLU A 135 -23.94 14.86 9.12
CA GLU A 135 -23.87 14.85 10.58
C GLU A 135 -22.43 14.95 11.09
N LEU A 136 -21.48 14.27 10.43
CA LEU A 136 -20.05 14.36 10.76
C LEU A 136 -19.51 15.77 10.57
N ILE A 137 -19.83 16.41 9.44
CA ILE A 137 -19.40 17.79 9.14
C ILE A 137 -20.01 18.77 10.14
N ASP A 138 -21.30 18.67 10.41
CA ASP A 138 -21.98 19.53 11.38
C ASP A 138 -21.40 19.38 12.79
N TYR A 139 -21.11 18.14 13.21
CA TYR A 139 -20.45 17.84 14.47
C TYR A 139 -19.05 18.44 14.56
N ALA A 140 -18.24 18.28 13.50
CA ALA A 140 -16.87 18.80 13.43
C ALA A 140 -16.83 20.34 13.44
N ARG A 141 -17.74 20.99 12.70
CA ARG A 141 -17.87 22.46 12.67
C ARG A 141 -18.28 23.05 14.02
N ALA A 142 -19.18 22.37 14.73
CA ALA A 142 -19.62 22.81 16.06
C ALA A 142 -18.53 22.65 17.14
N ARG A 143 -17.49 21.83 16.88
CA ARG A 143 -16.41 21.51 17.82
C ARG A 143 -15.03 21.51 17.13
N PRO A 144 -14.55 22.67 16.67
CA PRO A 144 -13.30 22.77 15.92
C PRO A 144 -12.10 22.20 16.70
N GLY A 145 -11.33 21.31 16.07
CA GLY A 145 -10.12 20.73 16.67
C GLY A 145 -10.35 19.63 17.72
N THR A 146 -11.61 19.17 17.93
CA THR A 146 -11.89 18.08 18.87
C THR A 146 -11.82 16.70 18.23
N LEU A 147 -12.02 16.61 16.91
CA LEU A 147 -11.92 15.35 16.20
C LEU A 147 -10.46 15.08 15.77
N ASN A 148 -9.94 13.94 16.23
CA ASN A 148 -8.67 13.41 15.75
C ASN A 148 -8.92 12.47 14.57
N TYR A 149 -8.22 12.66 13.45
CA TYR A 149 -8.24 11.68 12.37
C TYR A 149 -6.90 10.93 12.26
N ALA A 150 -7.00 9.61 12.15
CA ALA A 150 -5.84 8.75 11.99
C ALA A 150 -5.42 8.66 10.51
N SER A 151 -4.13 8.55 10.26
CA SER A 151 -3.57 8.21 8.96
C SER A 151 -2.46 7.16 9.07
N VAL A 152 -1.94 6.70 7.94
CA VAL A 152 -0.78 5.78 7.90
C VAL A 152 0.56 6.52 7.83
N GLY A 153 0.56 7.82 8.11
CA GLY A 153 1.73 8.69 8.14
C GLY A 153 1.54 10.00 7.36
N HIS A 154 2.41 10.96 7.64
CA HIS A 154 2.42 12.25 6.94
C HIS A 154 2.66 12.06 5.43
N GLY A 155 1.96 12.83 4.58
CA GLY A 155 2.07 12.74 3.13
C GLY A 155 1.49 11.47 2.51
N SER A 156 0.77 10.65 3.28
CA SER A 156 0.02 9.51 2.72
C SER A 156 -1.30 9.97 2.09
N ALA A 157 -1.85 9.16 1.18
CA ALA A 157 -3.20 9.40 0.64
C ALA A 157 -4.27 9.52 1.75
N HIS A 158 -4.11 8.76 2.83
CA HIS A 158 -4.97 8.77 4.00
C HIS A 158 -4.93 10.12 4.75
N HIS A 159 -3.72 10.68 4.92
CA HIS A 159 -3.52 12.02 5.47
C HIS A 159 -4.15 13.09 4.58
N LEU A 160 -3.81 13.06 3.27
CA LEU A 160 -4.35 14.06 2.32
C LEU A 160 -5.86 13.97 2.19
N SER A 161 -6.47 12.79 2.32
CA SER A 161 -7.93 12.64 2.37
C SER A 161 -8.53 13.32 3.60
N GLY A 162 -7.88 13.25 4.76
CA GLY A 162 -8.29 13.97 5.96
C GLY A 162 -8.20 15.48 5.82
N GLU A 163 -7.09 15.98 5.23
CA GLU A 163 -6.91 17.41 4.94
C GLU A 163 -7.91 17.90 3.90
N LEU A 164 -8.17 17.11 2.85
CA LEU A 164 -9.17 17.45 1.85
C LEU A 164 -10.58 17.51 2.46
N LEU A 165 -10.94 16.55 3.32
CA LEU A 165 -12.20 16.60 4.07
C LEU A 165 -12.28 17.86 4.94
N SER A 166 -11.23 18.18 5.71
CA SER A 166 -11.17 19.38 6.53
C SER A 166 -11.37 20.66 5.71
N SER A 167 -10.69 20.75 4.56
CA SER A 167 -10.74 21.90 3.66
C SER A 167 -12.12 22.07 3.01
N LEU A 168 -12.64 21.03 2.36
CA LEU A 168 -13.93 21.08 1.67
C LEU A 168 -15.11 21.26 2.64
N ALA A 169 -15.01 20.63 3.82
CA ALA A 169 -16.02 20.76 4.86
C ALA A 169 -15.93 22.07 5.65
N GLY A 170 -14.84 22.84 5.56
CA GLY A 170 -14.57 23.97 6.44
C GLY A 170 -14.59 23.57 7.92
N ALA A 171 -14.08 22.40 8.25
CA ALA A 171 -14.13 21.81 9.58
C ALA A 171 -12.70 21.47 10.04
N ARG A 172 -12.25 22.10 11.13
CA ARG A 172 -10.90 21.86 11.67
C ARG A 172 -10.85 20.54 12.43
N MET A 173 -9.99 19.61 11.98
CA MET A 173 -9.67 18.33 12.63
C MET A 173 -8.17 18.21 12.90
N VAL A 174 -7.77 17.31 13.79
CA VAL A 174 -6.37 17.11 14.20
C VAL A 174 -5.84 15.83 13.59
N HIS A 175 -4.75 15.92 12.85
CA HIS A 175 -4.06 14.77 12.28
C HIS A 175 -3.24 14.01 13.31
N VAL A 176 -3.40 12.68 13.36
CA VAL A 176 -2.60 11.77 14.19
C VAL A 176 -2.01 10.67 13.30
N PRO A 177 -0.69 10.71 13.02
CA PRO A 177 -0.03 9.74 12.14
C PRO A 177 0.30 8.44 12.87
N TYR A 178 0.06 7.29 12.22
CA TYR A 178 0.42 5.95 12.68
C TYR A 178 1.34 5.25 11.66
N LYS A 179 1.98 4.14 12.07
CA LYS A 179 2.93 3.41 11.20
C LYS A 179 2.25 2.45 10.20
N GLY A 180 0.96 2.63 9.94
CA GLY A 180 0.20 1.85 8.94
C GLY A 180 -1.24 1.59 9.36
N GLY A 181 -2.02 0.96 8.45
CA GLY A 181 -3.46 0.76 8.60
C GLY A 181 -3.84 -0.06 9.83
N GLY A 182 -3.11 -1.12 10.15
CA GLY A 182 -3.38 -1.93 11.34
C GLY A 182 -3.28 -1.11 12.63
N ALA A 183 -2.23 -0.28 12.78
CA ALA A 183 -2.08 0.60 13.95
C ALA A 183 -3.16 1.69 13.99
N ALA A 184 -3.51 2.29 12.84
CA ALA A 184 -4.59 3.28 12.76
C ALA A 184 -5.97 2.70 13.12
N ILE A 185 -6.27 1.45 12.72
CA ILE A 185 -7.49 0.74 13.11
C ILE A 185 -7.53 0.54 14.63
N GLN A 186 -6.43 0.08 15.24
CA GLN A 186 -6.38 -0.11 16.69
C GLN A 186 -6.62 1.20 17.45
N ALA A 187 -6.02 2.29 17.00
CA ALA A 187 -6.25 3.62 17.59
C ALA A 187 -7.71 4.08 17.44
N LEU A 188 -8.37 3.81 16.31
CA LEU A 188 -9.78 4.10 16.14
C LEU A 188 -10.65 3.26 17.10
N LEU A 189 -10.36 1.98 17.24
CA LEU A 189 -11.08 1.08 18.15
C LEU A 189 -10.88 1.44 19.63
N ALA A 190 -9.69 1.93 19.98
CA ALA A 190 -9.34 2.42 21.32
C ALA A 190 -9.86 3.85 21.60
N GLN A 191 -10.53 4.50 20.64
CA GLN A 191 -11.02 5.88 20.73
C GLN A 191 -9.90 6.95 20.86
N GLU A 192 -8.66 6.61 20.55
CA GLU A 192 -7.55 7.57 20.44
C GLU A 192 -7.71 8.45 19.19
N ALA A 193 -8.30 7.88 18.14
CA ALA A 193 -8.75 8.59 16.94
C ALA A 193 -10.25 8.44 16.76
N HIS A 194 -10.90 9.46 16.18
CA HIS A 194 -12.35 9.52 15.99
C HIS A 194 -12.78 9.08 14.59
N LEU A 195 -11.91 9.29 13.60
CA LEU A 195 -12.16 8.90 12.21
C LEU A 195 -10.86 8.54 11.51
N LEU A 196 -10.98 7.80 10.43
CA LEU A 196 -9.86 7.50 9.53
C LEU A 196 -10.37 7.23 8.10
N PHE A 197 -9.49 7.45 7.15
CA PHE A 197 -9.62 6.95 5.78
C PHE A 197 -8.77 5.70 5.64
N LEU A 198 -9.35 4.60 5.15
CA LEU A 198 -8.58 3.38 4.87
C LEU A 198 -9.31 2.57 3.78
N THR A 199 -8.63 1.60 3.18
CA THR A 199 -9.26 0.76 2.15
C THR A 199 -10.39 -0.09 2.73
N PRO A 200 -11.51 -0.27 2.01
CA PRO A 200 -12.65 -1.10 2.45
C PRO A 200 -12.24 -2.51 2.89
N LEU A 201 -11.24 -3.09 2.19
CA LEU A 201 -10.72 -4.42 2.48
C LEU A 201 -10.26 -4.60 3.94
N ALA A 202 -9.55 -3.60 4.48
CA ALA A 202 -9.06 -3.64 5.86
C ALA A 202 -10.16 -3.32 6.90
N LEU A 203 -11.20 -2.58 6.50
CA LEU A 203 -12.26 -2.09 7.39
C LEU A 203 -13.46 -3.06 7.51
N ALA A 204 -13.73 -3.83 6.47
CA ALA A 204 -14.93 -4.66 6.35
C ALA A 204 -15.20 -5.56 7.58
N PRO A 205 -14.23 -6.28 8.16
CA PRO A 205 -14.47 -7.11 9.34
C PRO A 205 -14.95 -6.30 10.55
N HIS A 206 -14.40 -5.10 10.74
CA HIS A 206 -14.71 -4.22 11.88
C HIS A 206 -16.06 -3.53 11.71
N ILE A 207 -16.41 -3.13 10.48
CA ILE A 207 -17.74 -2.57 10.16
C ILE A 207 -18.80 -3.64 10.36
N LYS A 208 -18.60 -4.87 9.84
CA LYS A 208 -19.52 -5.99 10.03
C LYS A 208 -19.72 -6.36 11.51
N ALA A 209 -18.67 -6.19 12.32
CA ALA A 209 -18.75 -6.40 13.77
C ALA A 209 -19.36 -5.20 14.54
N GLY A 210 -19.82 -4.13 13.85
CA GLY A 210 -20.42 -2.95 14.47
C GLY A 210 -19.47 -2.10 15.30
N LYS A 211 -18.13 -2.25 15.09
CA LYS A 211 -17.11 -1.54 15.88
C LYS A 211 -16.77 -0.16 15.32
N MET A 212 -17.20 0.14 14.11
CA MET A 212 -17.06 1.43 13.45
C MET A 212 -18.18 1.62 12.43
N LYS A 213 -18.44 2.86 12.03
CA LYS A 213 -19.48 3.23 11.06
C LYS A 213 -18.84 3.72 9.77
N ALA A 214 -19.27 3.17 8.63
CA ALA A 214 -18.89 3.65 7.31
C ALA A 214 -19.70 4.92 6.97
N ILE A 215 -19.02 5.96 6.50
CA ILE A 215 -19.64 7.26 6.15
C ILE A 215 -19.68 7.46 4.64
N GLY A 216 -18.62 7.09 3.92
CA GLY A 216 -18.57 7.23 2.46
C GLY A 216 -17.25 6.76 1.88
N VAL A 217 -17.21 6.53 0.57
CA VAL A 217 -16.00 6.18 -0.18
C VAL A 217 -15.48 7.37 -0.96
N THR A 218 -14.16 7.39 -1.19
CA THR A 218 -13.47 8.54 -1.82
C THR A 218 -13.55 8.54 -3.33
N SER A 219 -13.94 7.43 -3.96
CA SER A 219 -14.10 7.34 -5.41
C SER A 219 -15.34 8.08 -5.91
N ASN A 220 -15.34 8.45 -7.19
CA ASN A 220 -16.47 9.07 -7.86
C ASN A 220 -17.63 8.10 -8.17
N LYS A 221 -17.44 6.79 -7.94
CA LYS A 221 -18.43 5.72 -8.03
C LYS A 221 -18.38 4.85 -6.81
N ARG A 222 -19.54 4.27 -6.41
CA ARG A 222 -19.58 3.28 -5.33
C ARG A 222 -18.71 2.08 -5.65
N THR A 223 -18.11 1.50 -4.63
CA THR A 223 -17.25 0.33 -4.79
C THR A 223 -18.06 -0.96 -4.66
N PRO A 224 -17.80 -1.99 -5.50
CA PRO A 224 -18.44 -3.29 -5.37
C PRO A 224 -18.19 -3.98 -4.02
N VAL A 225 -17.11 -3.64 -3.34
CA VAL A 225 -16.76 -4.21 -2.01
C VAL A 225 -17.66 -3.66 -0.89
N ALA A 226 -18.35 -2.53 -1.12
CA ALA A 226 -19.27 -1.90 -0.17
C ALA A 226 -20.36 -1.10 -0.93
N PRO A 227 -21.26 -1.78 -1.66
CA PRO A 227 -22.22 -1.14 -2.57
C PRO A 227 -23.25 -0.24 -1.85
N ASP A 228 -23.50 -0.52 -0.58
CA ASP A 228 -24.44 0.25 0.24
C ASP A 228 -23.84 1.57 0.77
N VAL A 229 -22.51 1.71 0.73
CA VAL A 229 -21.82 2.93 1.21
C VAL A 229 -21.79 3.96 0.07
N PRO A 230 -22.34 5.17 0.28
CA PRO A 230 -22.35 6.21 -0.75
C PRO A 230 -20.92 6.72 -1.02
N THR A 231 -20.73 7.38 -2.16
CA THR A 231 -19.54 8.20 -2.37
C THR A 231 -19.65 9.47 -1.52
N LEU A 232 -18.49 10.06 -1.16
CA LEU A 232 -18.48 11.34 -0.46
C LEU A 232 -19.08 12.45 -1.34
N ALA A 233 -18.96 12.35 -2.67
CA ALA A 233 -19.58 13.24 -3.63
C ALA A 233 -21.11 13.09 -3.61
N GLU A 234 -21.68 11.87 -3.65
CA GLU A 234 -23.12 11.61 -3.49
C GLU A 234 -23.64 12.14 -2.15
N ALA A 235 -22.83 12.07 -1.10
CA ALA A 235 -23.17 12.56 0.24
C ALA A 235 -23.04 14.10 0.40
N GLY A 236 -22.74 14.82 -0.68
CA GLY A 236 -22.73 16.28 -0.71
C GLY A 236 -21.34 16.94 -0.70
N LEU A 237 -20.24 16.18 -0.75
CA LEU A 237 -18.88 16.72 -0.79
C LEU A 237 -18.27 16.51 -2.18
N SER A 238 -18.69 17.34 -3.15
CA SER A 238 -18.18 17.29 -4.51
C SER A 238 -16.68 17.56 -4.57
N GLY A 239 -15.99 16.99 -5.57
CA GLY A 239 -14.54 17.14 -5.76
C GLY A 239 -13.69 16.15 -4.95
N PHE A 240 -14.31 15.19 -4.26
CA PHE A 240 -13.59 14.11 -3.61
C PHE A 240 -13.42 12.95 -4.59
N ASP A 241 -12.20 12.73 -5.06
CA ASP A 241 -11.83 11.61 -5.92
C ASP A 241 -10.38 11.20 -5.59
N VAL A 242 -10.22 10.19 -4.76
CA VAL A 242 -8.90 9.71 -4.31
C VAL A 242 -8.83 8.20 -4.44
N ASP A 243 -7.91 7.76 -5.30
CA ASP A 243 -7.55 6.37 -5.46
C ASP A 243 -6.26 6.02 -4.71
N ASN A 244 -6.23 4.83 -4.16
CA ASN A 244 -5.06 4.27 -3.50
C ASN A 244 -4.59 3.03 -4.28
N TRP A 245 -3.73 3.27 -5.28
CA TRP A 245 -3.14 2.20 -6.06
C TRP A 245 -2.00 1.50 -5.31
N HIS A 246 -1.81 0.22 -5.64
CA HIS A 246 -0.74 -0.64 -5.14
C HIS A 246 0.02 -1.24 -6.31
N THR A 247 1.35 -1.22 -6.25
CA THR A 247 2.24 -1.64 -7.32
C THR A 247 3.42 -2.41 -6.73
N VAL A 248 3.82 -3.50 -7.38
CA VAL A 248 5.09 -4.17 -7.08
C VAL A 248 6.21 -3.44 -7.81
N PHE A 249 7.28 -3.09 -7.09
CA PHE A 249 8.50 -2.48 -7.64
C PHE A 249 9.69 -3.38 -7.40
N ALA A 250 10.66 -3.32 -8.31
CA ALA A 250 12.00 -3.89 -8.16
C ALA A 250 13.04 -2.76 -8.05
N PRO A 251 14.26 -3.02 -7.56
CA PRO A 251 15.39 -2.09 -7.67
C PRO A 251 15.65 -1.67 -9.12
N ARG A 252 16.03 -0.42 -9.32
CA ARG A 252 16.41 0.08 -10.65
C ARG A 252 17.53 -0.75 -11.26
N GLY A 253 17.41 -1.07 -12.56
CA GLY A 253 18.38 -1.89 -13.28
C GLY A 253 18.22 -3.39 -13.07
N THR A 254 17.12 -3.85 -12.46
CA THR A 254 16.76 -5.28 -12.46
C THR A 254 16.65 -5.77 -13.91
N PRO A 255 17.29 -6.91 -14.30
CA PRO A 255 17.24 -7.43 -15.65
C PRO A 255 15.82 -7.54 -16.18
N ARG A 256 15.63 -7.17 -17.44
CA ARG A 256 14.30 -7.05 -18.06
C ARG A 256 13.55 -8.39 -18.08
N ASP A 257 14.23 -9.48 -18.34
CA ASP A 257 13.68 -10.84 -18.32
C ASP A 257 13.16 -11.23 -16.93
N ILE A 258 13.81 -10.79 -15.86
CA ILE A 258 13.35 -10.96 -14.46
C ILE A 258 12.09 -10.13 -14.22
N VAL A 259 12.09 -8.85 -14.62
CA VAL A 259 10.90 -7.99 -14.48
C VAL A 259 9.73 -8.55 -15.27
N GLU A 260 9.95 -9.00 -16.52
CA GLU A 260 8.91 -9.62 -17.36
C GLU A 260 8.41 -10.94 -16.76
N ARG A 261 9.30 -11.75 -16.17
CA ARG A 261 8.90 -12.99 -15.47
C ARG A 261 8.01 -12.71 -14.27
N LEU A 262 8.37 -11.75 -13.42
CA LEU A 262 7.56 -11.32 -12.27
C LEU A 262 6.24 -10.72 -12.71
N ASN A 263 6.25 -9.82 -13.71
CA ASN A 263 5.04 -9.22 -14.27
C ASN A 263 4.09 -10.26 -14.86
N GLY A 264 4.63 -11.24 -15.61
CA GLY A 264 3.85 -12.32 -16.18
C GLY A 264 3.11 -13.13 -15.12
N GLU A 265 3.76 -13.42 -13.98
CA GLU A 265 3.10 -14.14 -12.89
C GLU A 265 2.09 -13.25 -12.14
N LEU A 266 2.36 -11.95 -11.97
CA LEU A 266 1.37 -11.00 -11.42
C LEU A 266 0.11 -10.97 -12.29
N ASN A 267 0.26 -10.86 -13.60
CA ASN A 267 -0.88 -10.79 -14.52
C ASN A 267 -1.75 -12.06 -14.50
N LYS A 268 -1.15 -13.25 -14.32
CA LYS A 268 -1.91 -14.51 -14.19
C LYS A 268 -2.83 -14.51 -12.98
N VAL A 269 -2.45 -13.84 -11.87
CA VAL A 269 -3.28 -13.76 -10.66
C VAL A 269 -4.59 -13.02 -10.92
N PHE A 270 -4.62 -12.06 -11.87
CA PHE A 270 -5.81 -11.26 -12.17
C PHE A 270 -6.75 -11.89 -13.22
N HIS A 271 -6.32 -12.97 -13.88
CA HIS A 271 -7.10 -13.66 -14.91
C HIS A 271 -7.61 -15.04 -14.45
N GLN A 272 -7.47 -15.36 -13.17
CA GLN A 272 -8.04 -16.53 -12.51
C GLN A 272 -9.26 -16.14 -11.68
#